data_f85acba438213f0b8cca22d3d7910308
#
_entry.id   f85acba438213f0b8cca22d3d7910308
#
_cell.length_a   1.000
_cell.length_b   1.000
_cell.length_c   1.000
_cell.angle_alpha   90.00
_cell.angle_beta   90.00
_cell.angle_gamma   90.00
#
_symmetry.space_group_name_H-M   'P 1'
#
loop_
_entity.id
_entity.type
_entity.pdbx_description
1 polymer ?
#
loop_
_entity_poly.entity_id
_entity_poly.type
_entity_poly.pdbx_seq_one_letter_code
_entity_poly.pdbx_strand_id
1 'polypeptide(L)'
;VRGWVWIAAALALLATPIAAAPSRQASRALIAALETDLLTHASATETLQRWCAARHLADPPKIIAERILGQDKPANVEVRRLLQAAPDEPIRYRRVALACGAHVLSNADNWYRPGRLTAAMNAELDATDHPFGLVVKPLGFQRLTLSAKVLVSPADRAIPADVIRNQAVLETPDGAPFSLVVETY
;
A
#
# COMPACT_ATOMS: atom_id res chain seq x y z
N VAL A 1 -64.37 36.07 -21.53
CA VAL A 1 -63.79 35.74 -20.21
C VAL A 1 -62.82 34.57 -20.39
N ARG A 2 -61.48 34.86 -20.45
CA ARG A 2 -60.43 33.83 -20.65
C ARG A 2 -59.78 33.60 -19.30
N GLY A 3 -60.05 32.39 -18.71
CA GLY A 3 -59.44 31.95 -17.46
C GLY A 3 -58.01 31.43 -17.73
N TRP A 4 -57.01 31.96 -17.05
CA TRP A 4 -55.67 31.49 -17.05
C TRP A 4 -55.51 30.46 -15.92
N VAL A 5 -55.20 29.21 -16.31
CA VAL A 5 -54.86 28.15 -15.35
C VAL A 5 -53.37 28.22 -15.09
N TRP A 6 -52.95 28.54 -13.87
CA TRP A 6 -51.57 28.48 -13.42
C TRP A 6 -51.24 27.05 -13.02
N ILE A 7 -50.39 26.39 -13.78
CA ILE A 7 -49.82 25.08 -13.39
C ILE A 7 -48.58 25.39 -12.53
N ALA A 8 -48.70 25.16 -11.22
CA ALA A 8 -47.57 25.21 -10.30
C ALA A 8 -46.76 23.91 -10.46
N ALA A 9 -45.58 23.99 -11.09
CA ALA A 9 -44.62 22.88 -11.12
C ALA A 9 -43.90 22.80 -9.78
N ALA A 10 -44.23 21.80 -9.00
CA ALA A 10 -43.48 21.48 -7.77
C ALA A 10 -42.14 20.83 -8.12
N LEU A 11 -41.04 21.57 -7.94
CA LEU A 11 -39.69 21.04 -8.03
C LEU A 11 -39.44 20.18 -6.77
N ALA A 12 -39.48 18.86 -6.91
CA ALA A 12 -39.05 17.95 -5.87
C ALA A 12 -37.48 17.95 -5.82
N LEU A 13 -36.90 18.61 -4.82
CA LEU A 13 -35.48 18.54 -4.52
C LEU A 13 -35.19 17.13 -3.97
N LEU A 14 -34.61 16.28 -4.82
CA LEU A 14 -34.05 14.99 -4.42
C LEU A 14 -32.81 15.27 -3.58
N ALA A 15 -32.97 15.24 -2.24
CA ALA A 15 -31.84 15.26 -1.32
C ALA A 15 -31.07 13.94 -1.45
N THR A 16 -29.87 13.98 -2.05
CA THR A 16 -28.94 12.85 -2.06
C THR A 16 -28.50 12.59 -0.62
N PRO A 17 -28.61 11.34 -0.10
CA PRO A 17 -28.14 11.03 1.22
C PRO A 17 -26.63 11.24 1.30
N ILE A 18 -26.17 12.18 2.12
CA ILE A 18 -24.76 12.33 2.48
C ILE A 18 -24.40 11.10 3.30
N ALA A 19 -23.53 10.24 2.76
CA ALA A 19 -23.02 9.09 3.52
C ALA A 19 -22.34 9.59 4.81
N ALA A 20 -22.84 9.17 5.97
CA ALA A 20 -22.27 9.54 7.25
C ALA A 20 -20.83 8.96 7.34
N ALA A 21 -19.88 9.76 7.84
CA ALA A 21 -18.53 9.29 8.11
C ALA A 21 -18.58 8.07 9.08
N PRO A 22 -17.73 7.05 8.87
CA PRO A 22 -17.72 5.87 9.72
C PRO A 22 -17.42 6.25 11.17
N SER A 23 -18.07 5.55 12.11
CA SER A 23 -17.77 5.76 13.53
C SER A 23 -16.29 5.39 13.83
N ARG A 24 -15.71 5.99 14.88
CA ARG A 24 -14.34 5.64 15.32
C ARG A 24 -14.17 4.16 15.59
N GLN A 25 -15.17 3.50 16.14
CA GLN A 25 -15.16 2.07 16.38
C GLN A 25 -15.10 1.29 15.06
N ALA A 26 -15.89 1.68 14.07
CA ALA A 26 -15.86 1.07 12.74
C ALA A 26 -14.49 1.26 12.05
N SER A 27 -13.90 2.46 12.16
CA SER A 27 -12.56 2.73 11.62
C SER A 27 -11.49 1.88 12.29
N ARG A 28 -11.53 1.71 13.62
CA ARG A 28 -10.58 0.85 14.35
C ARG A 28 -10.73 -0.63 14.01
N ALA A 29 -11.96 -1.11 13.86
CA ALA A 29 -12.21 -2.48 13.40
C ALA A 29 -11.65 -2.71 11.99
N LEU A 30 -11.78 -1.71 11.12
CA LEU A 30 -11.21 -1.75 9.76
C LEU A 30 -9.67 -1.80 9.78
N ILE A 31 -9.02 -1.01 10.63
CA ILE A 31 -7.56 -1.00 10.80
C ILE A 31 -7.08 -2.36 11.31
N ALA A 32 -7.75 -2.93 12.32
CA ALA A 32 -7.41 -4.26 12.84
C ALA A 32 -7.56 -5.37 11.79
N ALA A 33 -8.60 -5.30 10.96
CA ALA A 33 -8.79 -6.23 9.85
C ALA A 33 -7.67 -6.10 8.80
N LEU A 34 -7.29 -4.87 8.43
CA LEU A 34 -6.18 -4.63 7.52
C LEU A 34 -4.84 -5.14 8.08
N GLU A 35 -4.56 -4.87 9.35
CA GLU A 35 -3.37 -5.39 10.03
C GLU A 35 -3.30 -6.92 9.97
N THR A 36 -4.40 -7.60 10.32
CA THR A 36 -4.51 -9.05 10.25
C THR A 36 -4.22 -9.56 8.84
N ASP A 37 -4.83 -8.96 7.82
CA ASP A 37 -4.62 -9.35 6.43
C ASP A 37 -3.16 -9.14 5.98
N LEU A 38 -2.54 -8.04 6.38
CA LEU A 38 -1.13 -7.73 6.05
C LEU A 38 -0.15 -8.70 6.71
N LEU A 39 -0.47 -9.20 7.91
CA LEU A 39 0.39 -10.12 8.66
C LEU A 39 0.22 -11.58 8.24
N THR A 40 -0.92 -11.95 7.68
CA THR A 40 -1.23 -13.33 7.29
C THR A 40 -0.91 -13.66 5.84
N HIS A 41 -0.52 -12.65 5.04
CA HIS A 41 -0.22 -12.84 3.62
C HIS A 41 1.20 -12.38 3.28
N ALA A 42 1.88 -13.11 2.41
CA ALA A 42 3.26 -12.80 2.01
C ALA A 42 3.38 -11.48 1.21
N SER A 43 2.36 -11.11 0.43
CA SER A 43 2.38 -9.93 -0.43
C SER A 43 1.44 -8.84 0.07
N ALA A 44 2.01 -7.74 0.59
CA ALA A 44 1.26 -6.54 0.92
C ALA A 44 0.54 -5.96 -0.31
N THR A 45 1.18 -5.98 -1.48
CA THR A 45 0.56 -5.52 -2.74
C THR A 45 -0.70 -6.31 -3.08
N GLU A 46 -0.67 -7.64 -2.97
CA GLU A 46 -1.86 -8.47 -3.24
C GLU A 46 -2.96 -8.25 -2.19
N THR A 47 -2.58 -8.03 -0.94
CA THR A 47 -3.53 -7.65 0.11
C THR A 47 -4.21 -6.33 -0.23
N LEU A 48 -3.46 -5.29 -0.57
CA LEU A 48 -4.03 -4.00 -0.98
C LEU A 48 -4.87 -4.12 -2.26
N GLN A 49 -4.48 -4.98 -3.21
CA GLN A 49 -5.26 -5.25 -4.42
C GLN A 49 -6.65 -5.83 -4.07
N ARG A 50 -6.72 -6.80 -3.15
CA ARG A 50 -8.00 -7.33 -2.67
C ARG A 50 -8.84 -6.26 -1.97
N TRP A 51 -8.20 -5.43 -1.14
CA TRP A 51 -8.87 -4.34 -0.43
C TRP A 51 -9.40 -3.25 -1.37
N CYS A 52 -8.62 -2.89 -2.39
CA CYS A 52 -9.02 -1.98 -3.46
C CYS A 52 -10.29 -2.48 -4.16
N ALA A 53 -10.30 -3.76 -4.58
CA ALA A 53 -11.42 -4.38 -5.27
C ALA A 53 -12.66 -4.52 -4.37
N ALA A 54 -12.50 -5.03 -3.15
CA ALA A 54 -13.60 -5.28 -2.22
C ALA A 54 -14.32 -4.00 -1.78
N ARG A 55 -13.64 -2.84 -1.84
CA ARG A 55 -14.18 -1.53 -1.47
C ARG A 55 -14.51 -0.64 -2.65
N HIS A 56 -14.35 -1.14 -3.88
CA HIS A 56 -14.63 -0.39 -5.10
C HIS A 56 -13.96 0.99 -5.13
N LEU A 57 -12.66 1.05 -4.70
CA LEU A 57 -11.94 2.31 -4.58
C LEU A 57 -11.56 2.92 -5.94
N ALA A 58 -11.54 2.12 -7.00
CA ALA A 58 -11.30 2.55 -8.38
C ALA A 58 -11.98 1.59 -9.37
N ASP A 59 -12.15 2.04 -10.60
CA ASP A 59 -12.61 1.23 -11.73
C ASP A 59 -11.67 1.46 -12.93
N PRO A 60 -10.88 0.44 -13.39
CA PRO A 60 -10.72 -0.87 -12.75
C PRO A 60 -9.98 -0.78 -11.39
N PRO A 61 -10.26 -1.70 -10.45
CA PRO A 61 -9.61 -1.75 -9.15
C PRO A 61 -8.19 -2.32 -9.30
N LYS A 62 -7.20 -1.46 -9.52
CA LYS A 62 -5.80 -1.85 -9.75
C LYS A 62 -4.86 -1.06 -8.87
N ILE A 63 -3.89 -1.75 -8.24
CA ILE A 63 -2.80 -1.12 -7.52
C ILE A 63 -1.67 -0.76 -8.48
N ILE A 64 -1.27 0.51 -8.44
CA ILE A 64 -0.07 1.03 -9.11
C ILE A 64 0.94 1.50 -8.06
N ALA A 65 2.22 1.55 -8.44
CA ALA A 65 3.31 1.99 -7.57
C ALA A 65 3.89 3.31 -8.09
N GLU A 66 3.26 4.42 -7.74
CA GLU A 66 3.74 5.76 -8.09
C GLU A 66 5.11 6.01 -7.44
N ARG A 67 6.13 6.23 -8.25
CA ARG A 67 7.50 6.46 -7.77
C ARG A 67 7.63 7.84 -7.14
N ILE A 68 8.14 7.89 -5.91
CA ILE A 68 8.49 9.13 -5.21
C ILE A 68 9.98 9.38 -5.43
N LEU A 69 10.29 10.32 -6.33
CA LEU A 69 11.67 10.66 -6.69
C LEU A 69 12.27 11.71 -5.75
N GLY A 70 13.62 11.82 -5.75
CA GLY A 70 14.35 12.85 -4.99
C GLY A 70 14.45 12.59 -3.49
N GLN A 71 14.12 11.38 -3.03
CA GLN A 71 14.23 10.95 -1.64
C GLN A 71 15.01 9.65 -1.54
N ASP A 72 16.29 9.68 -1.95
CA ASP A 72 17.15 8.51 -1.84
C ASP A 72 17.55 8.27 -0.38
N LYS A 73 17.42 7.03 0.06
CA LYS A 73 17.90 6.56 1.36
C LYS A 73 18.95 5.48 1.12
N PRO A 74 20.24 5.81 1.25
CA PRO A 74 21.30 4.82 1.11
C PRO A 74 21.13 3.68 2.12
N ALA A 75 21.51 2.46 1.72
CA ALA A 75 21.51 1.31 2.61
C ALA A 75 22.53 1.54 3.74
N ASN A 76 22.05 1.73 4.96
CA ASN A 76 22.88 1.81 6.16
C ASN A 76 23.34 0.41 6.62
N VAL A 77 24.13 0.37 7.69
CA VAL A 77 24.67 -0.90 8.26
C VAL A 77 23.56 -1.87 8.61
N GLU A 78 22.45 -1.39 9.17
CA GLU A 78 21.31 -2.26 9.54
C GLU A 78 20.59 -2.84 8.33
N VAL A 79 20.36 -2.04 7.29
CA VAL A 79 19.81 -2.54 6.02
C VAL A 79 20.70 -3.63 5.42
N ARG A 80 22.03 -3.40 5.38
CA ARG A 80 22.96 -4.40 4.87
C ARG A 80 22.97 -5.68 5.70
N ARG A 81 22.94 -5.55 7.03
CA ARG A 81 22.89 -6.69 7.96
C ARG A 81 21.61 -7.52 7.73
N LEU A 82 20.45 -6.88 7.65
CA LEU A 82 19.16 -7.55 7.42
C LEU A 82 19.10 -8.22 6.06
N LEU A 83 19.72 -7.63 5.04
CA LEU A 83 19.81 -8.21 3.70
C LEU A 83 20.97 -9.22 3.55
N GLN A 84 21.80 -9.42 4.58
CA GLN A 84 23.01 -10.25 4.50
C GLN A 84 23.88 -9.88 3.29
N ALA A 85 23.95 -8.59 2.98
CA ALA A 85 24.67 -8.08 1.82
C ALA A 85 26.13 -7.80 2.18
N ALA A 86 27.06 -8.16 1.28
CA ALA A 86 28.48 -7.83 1.43
C ALA A 86 28.68 -6.30 1.45
N PRO A 87 29.78 -5.79 2.05
CA PRO A 87 30.03 -4.34 2.17
C PRO A 87 29.97 -3.57 0.85
N ASP A 88 30.45 -4.19 -0.21
CA ASP A 88 30.54 -3.65 -1.59
C ASP A 88 29.37 -4.09 -2.49
N GLU A 89 28.48 -4.97 -2.01
CA GLU A 89 27.37 -5.44 -2.82
C GLU A 89 26.39 -4.29 -3.13
N PRO A 90 25.98 -4.12 -4.39
CA PRO A 90 25.00 -3.10 -4.76
C PRO A 90 23.66 -3.34 -4.08
N ILE A 91 23.11 -2.31 -3.43
CA ILE A 91 21.75 -2.27 -2.94
C ILE A 91 21.07 -1.09 -3.61
N ARG A 92 19.92 -1.35 -4.23
CA ARG A 92 19.07 -0.32 -4.80
C ARG A 92 18.01 0.09 -3.80
N TYR A 93 17.61 1.35 -3.90
CA TYR A 93 16.50 1.92 -3.13
C TYR A 93 15.38 2.36 -4.06
N ARG A 94 14.15 2.14 -3.61
CA ARG A 94 12.94 2.59 -4.30
C ARG A 94 11.93 3.05 -3.25
N ARG A 95 11.38 4.26 -3.43
CA ARG A 95 10.24 4.73 -2.65
C ARG A 95 9.04 4.87 -3.55
N VAL A 96 7.88 4.37 -3.10
CA VAL A 96 6.64 4.39 -3.86
C VAL A 96 5.45 4.71 -2.96
N ALA A 97 4.42 5.33 -3.57
CA ALA A 97 3.06 5.31 -3.06
C ALA A 97 2.30 4.17 -3.78
N LEU A 98 1.73 3.24 -3.04
CA LEU A 98 0.83 2.22 -3.59
C LEU A 98 -0.57 2.80 -3.61
N ALA A 99 -1.08 3.10 -4.80
CA ALA A 99 -2.36 3.76 -5.02
C ALA A 99 -3.38 2.85 -5.71
N CYS A 100 -4.65 3.02 -5.35
CA CYS A 100 -5.82 2.47 -6.01
C CYS A 100 -6.67 3.64 -6.53
N GLY A 101 -6.58 3.94 -7.82
CA GLY A 101 -7.14 5.18 -8.36
C GLY A 101 -6.55 6.41 -7.65
N ALA A 102 -7.41 7.28 -7.13
CA ALA A 102 -6.99 8.48 -6.39
C ALA A 102 -6.61 8.21 -4.91
N HIS A 103 -6.70 6.97 -4.43
CA HIS A 103 -6.48 6.62 -3.03
C HIS A 103 -5.08 6.04 -2.82
N VAL A 104 -4.21 6.77 -2.14
CA VAL A 104 -2.94 6.23 -1.64
C VAL A 104 -3.24 5.32 -0.45
N LEU A 105 -2.91 4.03 -0.57
CA LEU A 105 -3.17 3.03 0.45
C LEU A 105 -1.92 2.71 1.28
N SER A 106 -0.72 2.95 0.74
CA SER A 106 0.53 2.74 1.45
C SER A 106 1.65 3.57 0.85
N ASN A 107 2.57 4.04 1.71
CA ASN A 107 3.89 4.52 1.30
C ASN A 107 4.92 3.46 1.70
N ALA A 108 5.79 3.07 0.76
CA ALA A 108 6.78 2.03 0.97
C ALA A 108 8.19 2.50 0.64
N ASP A 109 9.10 2.33 1.58
CA ASP A 109 10.55 2.35 1.37
C ASP A 109 11.02 0.91 1.11
N ASN A 110 11.76 0.68 0.05
CA ASN A 110 12.25 -0.64 -0.33
C ASN A 110 13.74 -0.59 -0.69
N TRP A 111 14.56 -1.37 0.01
CA TRP A 111 15.95 -1.64 -0.31
C TRP A 111 16.05 -3.07 -0.82
N TYR A 112 16.64 -3.28 -1.98
CA TYR A 112 16.75 -4.61 -2.56
C TYR A 112 18.10 -4.87 -3.22
N ARG A 113 18.47 -6.13 -3.31
CA ARG A 113 19.69 -6.64 -3.92
C ARG A 113 19.41 -6.95 -5.39
N PRO A 114 19.80 -6.10 -6.36
CA PRO A 114 19.49 -6.32 -7.76
C PRO A 114 20.08 -7.61 -8.32
N GLY A 115 21.21 -8.05 -7.78
CA GLY A 115 21.85 -9.32 -8.14
C GLY A 115 21.05 -10.58 -7.72
N ARG A 116 20.01 -10.44 -6.89
CA ARG A 116 19.08 -11.51 -6.52
C ARG A 116 17.82 -11.54 -7.39
N LEU A 117 17.65 -10.56 -8.26
CA LEU A 117 16.56 -10.46 -9.22
C LEU A 117 17.07 -10.83 -10.61
N THR A 118 16.17 -11.29 -11.49
CA THR A 118 16.50 -11.47 -12.89
C THR A 118 16.73 -10.12 -13.61
N ALA A 119 17.43 -10.13 -14.74
CA ALA A 119 17.61 -8.92 -15.55
C ALA A 119 16.25 -8.33 -15.98
N ALA A 120 15.28 -9.18 -16.34
CA ALA A 120 13.92 -8.75 -16.71
C ALA A 120 13.20 -8.06 -15.56
N MET A 121 13.26 -8.61 -14.32
CA MET A 121 12.67 -7.99 -13.13
C MET A 121 13.29 -6.62 -12.85
N ASN A 122 14.61 -6.51 -12.91
CA ASN A 122 15.29 -5.23 -12.73
C ASN A 122 14.85 -4.20 -13.78
N ALA A 123 14.80 -4.59 -15.06
CA ALA A 123 14.36 -3.71 -16.16
C ALA A 123 12.89 -3.26 -15.97
N GLU A 124 12.00 -4.16 -15.55
CA GLU A 124 10.59 -3.85 -15.26
C GLU A 124 10.45 -2.86 -14.11
N LEU A 125 11.20 -3.05 -13.02
CA LEU A 125 11.22 -2.11 -11.88
C LEU A 125 11.75 -0.73 -12.25
N ASP A 126 12.66 -0.64 -13.20
CA ASP A 126 13.24 0.63 -13.67
C ASP A 126 12.30 1.37 -14.65
N ALA A 127 11.55 0.63 -15.48
CA ALA A 127 10.79 1.18 -16.60
C ALA A 127 9.28 1.36 -16.32
N THR A 128 8.74 0.78 -15.25
CA THR A 128 7.27 0.74 -15.02
C THR A 128 6.87 1.17 -13.62
N ASP A 129 5.56 1.45 -13.47
CA ASP A 129 4.90 1.68 -12.19
C ASP A 129 4.31 0.38 -11.60
N HIS A 130 4.85 -0.77 -12.00
CA HIS A 130 4.45 -2.03 -11.42
C HIS A 130 4.93 -2.13 -9.97
N PRO A 131 4.04 -2.57 -9.05
CA PRO A 131 4.42 -2.81 -7.67
C PRO A 131 5.51 -3.87 -7.52
N PHE A 132 6.49 -3.62 -6.65
CA PHE A 132 7.63 -4.51 -6.44
C PHE A 132 7.19 -5.96 -6.18
N GLY A 133 6.22 -6.15 -5.27
CA GLY A 133 5.74 -7.48 -4.91
C GLY A 133 5.12 -8.27 -6.07
N LEU A 134 4.58 -7.59 -7.10
CA LEU A 134 4.08 -8.26 -8.31
C LEU A 134 5.24 -8.65 -9.24
N VAL A 135 6.22 -7.78 -9.42
CA VAL A 135 7.39 -8.05 -10.28
C VAL A 135 8.20 -9.23 -9.75
N VAL A 136 8.42 -9.31 -8.43
CA VAL A 136 9.22 -10.38 -7.82
C VAL A 136 8.41 -11.62 -7.44
N LYS A 137 7.09 -11.65 -7.67
CA LYS A 137 6.22 -12.79 -7.37
C LYS A 137 6.75 -14.14 -7.91
N PRO A 138 7.32 -14.20 -9.13
CA PRO A 138 7.87 -15.46 -9.67
C PRO A 138 9.01 -16.07 -8.85
N LEU A 139 9.63 -15.30 -7.93
CA LEU A 139 10.65 -15.84 -7.01
C LEU A 139 10.05 -16.75 -5.92
N GLY A 140 8.72 -16.80 -5.77
CA GLY A 140 8.07 -17.60 -4.75
C GLY A 140 8.43 -17.16 -3.33
N PHE A 141 8.67 -15.86 -3.12
CA PHE A 141 9.21 -15.33 -1.89
C PHE A 141 8.32 -15.54 -0.68
N GLN A 142 8.97 -15.60 0.48
CA GLN A 142 8.35 -15.54 1.80
C GLN A 142 8.59 -14.17 2.43
N ARG A 143 7.71 -13.77 3.35
CA ARG A 143 7.79 -12.53 4.08
C ARG A 143 8.08 -12.81 5.55
N LEU A 144 9.23 -12.35 6.02
CA LEU A 144 9.60 -12.37 7.44
C LEU A 144 9.29 -10.98 8.02
N THR A 145 8.19 -10.86 8.75
CA THR A 145 7.83 -9.61 9.43
C THR A 145 8.72 -9.39 10.64
N LEU A 146 9.49 -8.30 10.63
CA LEU A 146 10.39 -7.89 11.72
C LEU A 146 9.69 -7.05 12.77
N SER A 147 8.77 -6.19 12.34
CA SER A 147 7.91 -5.41 13.22
C SER A 147 6.59 -5.06 12.54
N ALA A 148 5.55 -5.01 13.36
CA ALA A 148 4.24 -4.50 12.98
C ALA A 148 3.75 -3.59 14.12
N LYS A 149 3.27 -2.39 13.77
CA LYS A 149 2.81 -1.41 14.75
C LYS A 149 1.53 -0.75 14.26
N VAL A 150 0.48 -0.81 15.06
CA VAL A 150 -0.67 0.07 14.92
C VAL A 150 -0.29 1.43 15.50
N LEU A 151 -0.45 2.48 14.71
CA LEU A 151 -0.07 3.85 15.05
C LEU A 151 -1.23 4.62 15.73
N VAL A 152 -2.43 4.05 15.70
CA VAL A 152 -3.64 4.66 16.29
C VAL A 152 -3.73 4.35 17.76
N SER A 153 -3.65 5.40 18.59
CA SER A 153 -3.82 5.30 20.04
C SER A 153 -5.31 5.32 20.44
N PRO A 154 -5.71 4.62 21.52
CA PRO A 154 -7.03 4.79 22.13
C PRO A 154 -7.37 6.24 22.52
N ALA A 155 -6.35 7.04 22.85
CA ALA A 155 -6.49 8.44 23.23
C ALA A 155 -6.66 9.39 22.04
N ASP A 156 -6.43 8.95 20.80
CA ASP A 156 -6.51 9.81 19.62
C ASP A 156 -7.94 10.30 19.40
N ARG A 157 -8.09 11.61 19.27
CA ARG A 157 -9.40 12.24 19.00
C ARG A 157 -9.86 12.03 17.56
N ALA A 158 -8.91 11.87 16.64
CA ALA A 158 -9.13 11.59 15.21
C ALA A 158 -8.23 10.44 14.78
N ILE A 159 -8.62 9.70 13.73
CA ILE A 159 -7.75 8.70 13.10
C ILE A 159 -6.65 9.46 12.33
N PRO A 160 -5.36 9.20 12.59
CA PRO A 160 -4.26 9.80 11.84
C PRO A 160 -4.24 9.31 10.41
N ALA A 161 -3.47 10.00 9.54
CA ALA A 161 -3.29 9.57 8.15
C ALA A 161 -2.54 8.23 8.06
N ASP A 162 -1.52 8.05 8.90
CA ASP A 162 -0.75 6.82 9.00
C ASP A 162 -1.31 5.97 10.14
N VAL A 163 -1.80 4.77 9.86
CA VAL A 163 -2.51 3.93 10.83
C VAL A 163 -1.77 2.64 11.20
N ILE A 164 -0.92 2.13 10.30
CA ILE A 164 -0.10 0.92 10.51
C ILE A 164 1.28 1.15 9.93
N ARG A 165 2.32 0.65 10.59
CA ARG A 165 3.68 0.59 10.06
C ARG A 165 4.24 -0.80 10.21
N ASN A 166 4.67 -1.40 9.08
CA ASN A 166 5.30 -2.72 9.03
C ASN A 166 6.73 -2.61 8.51
N GLN A 167 7.58 -3.47 9.03
CA GLN A 167 8.92 -3.72 8.50
C GLN A 167 9.08 -5.22 8.26
N ALA A 168 9.55 -5.59 7.08
CA ALA A 168 9.73 -6.99 6.73
C ALA A 168 10.92 -7.21 5.79
N VAL A 169 11.52 -8.38 5.88
CA VAL A 169 12.46 -8.91 4.90
C VAL A 169 11.72 -9.87 3.98
N LEU A 170 11.97 -9.78 2.69
CA LEU A 170 11.52 -10.75 1.71
C LEU A 170 12.69 -11.70 1.40
N GLU A 171 12.41 -12.98 1.49
CA GLU A 171 13.37 -14.06 1.30
C GLU A 171 12.90 -15.01 0.21
N THR A 172 13.83 -15.55 -0.56
CA THR A 172 13.56 -16.67 -1.47
C THR A 172 13.28 -17.96 -0.66
N PRO A 173 12.69 -19.01 -1.25
CA PRO A 173 12.31 -20.23 -0.52
C PRO A 173 13.50 -20.93 0.20
N ASP A 174 14.73 -20.70 -0.24
CA ASP A 174 15.97 -21.15 0.39
C ASP A 174 16.43 -20.28 1.58
N GLY A 175 15.63 -19.28 1.97
CA GLY A 175 15.89 -18.38 3.09
C GLY A 175 16.87 -17.26 2.78
N ALA A 176 17.20 -17.02 1.50
CA ALA A 176 18.10 -15.94 1.12
C ALA A 176 17.39 -14.59 1.05
N PRO A 177 17.75 -13.58 1.89
CA PRO A 177 17.10 -12.28 1.88
C PRO A 177 17.50 -11.49 0.63
N PHE A 178 16.50 -10.84 -0.01
CA PHE A 178 16.75 -10.03 -1.19
C PHE A 178 16.12 -8.64 -1.14
N SER A 179 15.16 -8.41 -0.24
CA SER A 179 14.52 -7.11 -0.10
C SER A 179 14.13 -6.81 1.35
N LEU A 180 14.37 -5.59 1.79
CA LEU A 180 13.85 -5.01 3.04
C LEU A 180 12.81 -3.96 2.68
N VAL A 181 11.62 -4.08 3.24
CA VAL A 181 10.52 -3.12 3.04
C VAL A 181 10.11 -2.49 4.37
N VAL A 182 9.85 -1.19 4.33
CA VAL A 182 9.19 -0.44 5.41
C VAL A 182 7.96 0.20 4.81
N GLU A 183 6.80 -0.22 5.26
CA GLU A 183 5.51 0.18 4.71
C GLU A 183 4.69 0.90 5.77
N THR A 184 4.08 2.02 5.37
CA THR A 184 3.16 2.80 6.22
C THR A 184 1.82 2.90 5.48
N TYR A 185 0.75 2.53 6.16
CA TYR A 185 -0.61 2.44 5.66
C TYR A 185 -1.51 3.46 6.31
#